data_6a1d1fec0cd736d0032d4680eb4a2c43
#
_entry.id   6a1d1fec0cd736d0032d4680eb4a2c43
#
_cell.length_a   1.000
_cell.length_b   1.000
_cell.length_c   1.000
_cell.angle_alpha   90.00
_cell.angle_beta   90.00
_cell.angle_gamma   90.00
#
_symmetry.space_group_name_H-M   'P 1'
#
loop_
_entity.id
_entity.type
_entity.pdbx_description
1 polymer ?
#
loop_
_entity_poly.entity_id
_entity_poly.type
_entity_poly.pdbx_seq_one_letter_code
_entity_poly.pdbx_strand_id
1 'polypeptide(L)'
;MPESLTIDELAARIGLPSSTIRMYQTKGVLHAPRRQGRVAFYDASHVERLTLVQRLQQRGFSLPAIAELISAREKGESVAAVLGMGETEGPDDWVRIKVRDIKHLIPMGDVQPRLLLRAMRLGLVRWKYGWPHARRWALEAGGRLAGLRVPSDDVMDSFTRLRTATDAIANDFVRLFEREFWPELARKAGDDNQLENVRALLVELTYTAETAVVGTLRESIRDAAE
;
A
#
# COMPACT_ATOMS: atom_id res chain seq x y z
N MET A 1 -21.58 -19.98 -17.21
CA MET A 1 -20.64 -19.78 -18.34
C MET A 1 -19.97 -18.45 -18.12
N PRO A 2 -18.64 -18.32 -18.11
CA PRO A 2 -18.00 -17.00 -18.07
C PRO A 2 -18.46 -16.22 -19.32
N GLU A 3 -18.89 -14.99 -19.10
CA GLU A 3 -19.36 -14.08 -20.14
C GLU A 3 -18.21 -13.83 -21.12
N SER A 4 -18.39 -14.21 -22.39
CA SER A 4 -17.36 -14.10 -23.43
C SER A 4 -17.81 -13.03 -24.41
N LEU A 5 -17.11 -11.88 -24.43
CA LEU A 5 -17.45 -10.70 -25.23
C LEU A 5 -16.56 -10.62 -26.47
N THR A 6 -17.12 -10.20 -27.59
CA THR A 6 -16.36 -9.74 -28.75
C THR A 6 -15.76 -8.34 -28.46
N ILE A 7 -14.85 -7.87 -29.31
CA ILE A 7 -14.26 -6.52 -29.14
C ILE A 7 -15.32 -5.42 -29.21
N ASP A 8 -16.33 -5.58 -30.04
CA ASP A 8 -17.37 -4.58 -30.22
C ASP A 8 -18.35 -4.56 -29.03
N GLU A 9 -18.68 -5.73 -28.47
CA GLU A 9 -19.46 -5.81 -27.23
C GLU A 9 -18.71 -5.25 -26.04
N LEU A 10 -17.39 -5.53 -25.92
CA LEU A 10 -16.55 -4.93 -24.90
C LEU A 10 -16.46 -3.39 -25.07
N ALA A 11 -16.29 -2.90 -26.30
CA ALA A 11 -16.25 -1.50 -26.65
C ALA A 11 -17.54 -0.77 -26.23
N ALA A 12 -18.69 -1.36 -26.57
CA ALA A 12 -19.99 -0.82 -26.17
C ALA A 12 -20.17 -0.80 -24.64
N ARG A 13 -19.76 -1.88 -23.95
CA ARG A 13 -19.90 -2.01 -22.48
C ARG A 13 -19.06 -1.01 -21.71
N ILE A 14 -17.85 -0.71 -22.20
CA ILE A 14 -16.89 0.21 -21.54
C ILE A 14 -17.04 1.66 -22.01
N GLY A 15 -17.73 1.89 -23.13
CA GLY A 15 -17.86 3.20 -23.74
C GLY A 15 -16.57 3.69 -24.41
N LEU A 16 -15.74 2.77 -24.94
CA LEU A 16 -14.50 3.08 -25.65
C LEU A 16 -14.56 2.55 -27.09
N PRO A 17 -13.92 3.26 -28.05
CA PRO A 17 -13.75 2.73 -29.41
C PRO A 17 -12.94 1.41 -29.41
N SER A 18 -13.27 0.47 -30.27
CA SER A 18 -12.53 -0.79 -30.46
C SER A 18 -11.05 -0.55 -30.81
N SER A 19 -10.75 0.54 -31.51
CA SER A 19 -9.37 0.97 -31.83
C SER A 19 -8.59 1.35 -30.57
N THR A 20 -9.22 2.03 -29.61
CA THR A 20 -8.61 2.37 -28.31
C THR A 20 -8.29 1.12 -27.50
N ILE A 21 -9.20 0.13 -27.49
CA ILE A 21 -8.97 -1.16 -26.83
C ILE A 21 -7.76 -1.88 -27.44
N ARG A 22 -7.65 -1.91 -28.77
CA ARG A 22 -6.49 -2.48 -29.46
C ARG A 22 -5.19 -1.74 -29.13
N MET A 23 -5.24 -0.41 -29.07
CA MET A 23 -4.09 0.41 -28.66
C MET A 23 -3.67 0.06 -27.23
N TYR A 24 -4.59 -0.12 -26.30
CA TYR A 24 -4.28 -0.52 -24.91
C TYR A 24 -3.61 -1.89 -24.84
N GLN A 25 -4.01 -2.83 -25.70
CA GLN A 25 -3.31 -4.12 -25.83
C GLN A 25 -1.87 -3.94 -26.34
N THR A 26 -1.68 -3.14 -27.39
CA THR A 26 -0.34 -2.85 -27.96
C THR A 26 0.57 -2.16 -26.94
N LYS A 27 0.02 -1.30 -26.07
CA LYS A 27 0.75 -0.58 -25.03
C LYS A 27 0.95 -1.40 -23.73
N GLY A 28 0.51 -2.67 -23.68
CA GLY A 28 0.64 -3.51 -22.51
C GLY A 28 -0.30 -3.16 -21.35
N VAL A 29 -1.22 -2.24 -21.56
CA VAL A 29 -2.19 -1.80 -20.54
C VAL A 29 -3.33 -2.80 -20.38
N LEU A 30 -3.68 -3.51 -21.44
CA LEU A 30 -4.68 -4.57 -21.46
C LEU A 30 -4.04 -5.89 -21.91
N HIS A 31 -4.29 -6.95 -21.16
CA HIS A 31 -3.80 -8.29 -21.52
C HIS A 31 -4.47 -8.83 -22.79
N ALA A 32 -3.87 -9.88 -23.38
CA ALA A 32 -4.34 -10.46 -24.62
C ALA A 32 -5.66 -11.21 -24.40
N PRO A 33 -6.62 -11.10 -25.34
CA PRO A 33 -7.86 -11.88 -25.30
C PRO A 33 -7.60 -13.35 -25.64
N ARG A 34 -8.52 -14.21 -25.21
CA ARG A 34 -8.54 -15.60 -25.65
C ARG A 34 -8.96 -15.65 -27.13
N ARG A 35 -8.21 -16.36 -27.95
CA ARG A 35 -8.55 -16.56 -29.37
C ARG A 35 -9.23 -17.92 -29.59
N GLN A 36 -10.31 -17.90 -30.38
CA GLN A 36 -10.95 -19.09 -30.89
C GLN A 36 -11.06 -18.95 -32.41
N GLY A 37 -10.15 -19.61 -33.13
CA GLY A 37 -9.98 -19.39 -34.56
C GLY A 37 -9.52 -17.95 -34.86
N ARG A 38 -10.30 -17.23 -35.67
CA ARG A 38 -10.02 -15.82 -36.03
C ARG A 38 -10.67 -14.81 -35.09
N VAL A 39 -11.51 -15.25 -34.15
CA VAL A 39 -12.26 -14.37 -33.25
C VAL A 39 -11.53 -14.23 -31.92
N ALA A 40 -11.44 -13.01 -31.44
CA ALA A 40 -10.91 -12.66 -30.11
C ALA A 40 -12.06 -12.52 -29.12
N PHE A 41 -11.94 -13.19 -27.97
CA PHE A 41 -12.92 -13.16 -26.89
C PHE A 41 -12.33 -12.56 -25.64
N TYR A 42 -13.10 -11.67 -25.04
CA TYR A 42 -12.78 -10.92 -23.83
C TYR A 42 -13.72 -11.38 -22.70
N ASP A 43 -13.28 -11.28 -21.47
CA ASP A 43 -14.00 -11.70 -20.27
C ASP A 43 -14.11 -10.58 -19.22
N ALA A 44 -14.65 -10.90 -18.06
CA ALA A 44 -14.82 -9.95 -16.96
C ALA A 44 -13.51 -9.27 -16.53
N SER A 45 -12.37 -9.99 -16.62
CA SER A 45 -11.06 -9.42 -16.24
C SER A 45 -10.64 -8.27 -17.15
N HIS A 46 -11.00 -8.33 -18.44
CA HIS A 46 -10.77 -7.23 -19.39
C HIS A 46 -11.65 -6.01 -19.05
N VAL A 47 -12.90 -6.23 -18.67
CA VAL A 47 -13.82 -5.17 -18.23
C VAL A 47 -13.29 -4.47 -16.99
N GLU A 48 -12.90 -5.23 -15.97
CA GLU A 48 -12.32 -4.70 -14.74
C GLU A 48 -11.03 -3.90 -15.00
N ARG A 49 -10.16 -4.43 -15.85
CA ARG A 49 -8.91 -3.78 -16.25
C ARG A 49 -9.17 -2.45 -16.96
N LEU A 50 -10.05 -2.43 -17.94
CA LEU A 50 -10.39 -1.20 -18.66
C LEU A 50 -11.06 -0.16 -17.76
N THR A 51 -11.91 -0.58 -16.84
CA THR A 51 -12.50 0.31 -15.83
C THR A 51 -11.43 0.91 -14.91
N LEU A 52 -10.42 0.15 -14.52
CA LEU A 52 -9.29 0.65 -13.75
C LEU A 52 -8.48 1.68 -14.55
N VAL A 53 -8.17 1.36 -15.82
CA VAL A 53 -7.42 2.26 -16.71
C VAL A 53 -8.13 3.60 -16.88
N GLN A 54 -9.45 3.58 -17.15
CA GLN A 54 -10.23 4.80 -17.26
C GLN A 54 -10.19 5.66 -15.99
N ARG A 55 -10.32 5.03 -14.80
CA ARG A 55 -10.23 5.74 -13.51
C ARG A 55 -8.86 6.36 -13.30
N LEU A 56 -7.78 5.68 -13.66
CA LEU A 56 -6.43 6.23 -13.54
C LEU A 56 -6.18 7.37 -14.53
N GLN A 57 -6.68 7.24 -15.77
CA GLN A 57 -6.61 8.34 -16.76
C GLN A 57 -7.41 9.57 -16.32
N GLN A 58 -8.61 9.38 -15.74
CA GLN A 58 -9.40 10.49 -15.18
C GLN A 58 -8.67 11.20 -14.03
N ARG A 59 -7.80 10.47 -13.33
CA ARG A 59 -6.90 11.03 -12.30
C ARG A 59 -5.61 11.58 -12.87
N GLY A 60 -5.43 11.62 -14.21
CA GLY A 60 -4.30 12.22 -14.90
C GLY A 60 -3.06 11.33 -15.04
N PHE A 61 -3.14 10.03 -14.75
CA PHE A 61 -2.03 9.12 -15.08
C PHE A 61 -1.87 8.94 -16.58
N SER A 62 -0.63 9.00 -17.07
CA SER A 62 -0.30 8.66 -18.45
C SER A 62 -0.41 7.15 -18.70
N LEU A 63 -0.61 6.76 -19.96
CA LEU A 63 -0.66 5.33 -20.30
C LEU A 63 0.63 4.57 -19.96
N PRO A 64 1.84 5.11 -20.14
CA PRO A 64 3.07 4.46 -19.66
C PRO A 64 3.06 4.23 -18.16
N ALA A 65 2.71 5.22 -17.34
CA ALA A 65 2.61 5.09 -15.90
C ALA A 65 1.58 4.03 -15.47
N ILE A 66 0.42 3.99 -16.14
CA ILE A 66 -0.59 2.96 -15.91
C ILE A 66 -0.07 1.56 -16.27
N ALA A 67 0.65 1.41 -17.37
CA ALA A 67 1.24 0.13 -17.78
C ALA A 67 2.25 -0.38 -16.75
N GLU A 68 3.09 0.50 -16.20
CA GLU A 68 4.06 0.16 -15.15
C GLU A 68 3.37 -0.29 -13.86
N LEU A 69 2.36 0.45 -13.39
CA LEU A 69 1.55 0.09 -12.21
C LEU A 69 0.86 -1.27 -12.37
N ILE A 70 0.34 -1.56 -13.56
CA ILE A 70 -0.30 -2.83 -13.89
C ILE A 70 0.73 -3.96 -13.89
N SER A 71 1.88 -3.76 -14.56
CA SER A 71 2.97 -4.75 -14.64
C SER A 71 3.50 -5.13 -13.26
N ALA A 72 3.71 -4.14 -12.41
CA ALA A 72 4.16 -4.36 -11.03
C ALA A 72 3.14 -5.17 -10.22
N ARG A 73 1.85 -4.85 -10.33
CA ARG A 73 0.79 -5.62 -9.69
C ARG A 73 0.75 -7.09 -10.16
N GLU A 74 0.97 -7.34 -11.45
CA GLU A 74 1.04 -8.70 -12.01
C GLU A 74 2.24 -9.49 -11.48
N LYS A 75 3.34 -8.80 -11.18
CA LYS A 75 4.53 -9.38 -10.51
C LYS A 75 4.36 -9.57 -9.01
N GLY A 76 3.20 -9.17 -8.45
CA GLY A 76 2.93 -9.25 -7.02
C GLY A 76 3.58 -8.12 -6.20
N GLU A 77 4.09 -7.09 -6.87
CA GLU A 77 4.59 -5.88 -6.23
C GLU A 77 3.41 -5.01 -5.76
N SER A 78 3.56 -4.35 -4.61
CA SER A 78 2.54 -3.40 -4.16
C SER A 78 2.63 -2.10 -4.95
N VAL A 79 1.50 -1.41 -5.12
CA VAL A 79 1.48 -0.05 -5.72
C VAL A 79 2.41 0.89 -4.94
N ALA A 80 2.49 0.72 -3.62
CA ALA A 80 3.41 1.45 -2.76
C ALA A 80 4.88 1.19 -3.13
N ALA A 81 5.27 -0.06 -3.46
CA ALA A 81 6.62 -0.39 -3.92
C ALA A 81 6.94 0.30 -5.25
N VAL A 82 6.00 0.29 -6.20
CA VAL A 82 6.17 0.96 -7.50
C VAL A 82 6.35 2.46 -7.35
N LEU A 83 5.64 3.06 -6.39
CA LEU A 83 5.74 4.49 -6.09
C LEU A 83 6.90 4.85 -5.15
N GLY A 84 7.81 3.90 -4.86
CA GLY A 84 8.92 4.13 -3.94
C GLY A 84 8.52 4.22 -2.46
N MET A 85 7.23 4.05 -2.16
CA MET A 85 6.70 4.07 -0.80
C MET A 85 6.89 2.72 -0.07
N GLY A 86 7.26 1.67 -0.79
CA GLY A 86 7.43 0.31 -0.25
C GLY A 86 8.87 -0.05 0.11
N GLU A 87 9.83 0.76 -0.26
CA GLU A 87 11.24 0.56 0.09
C GLU A 87 11.55 0.94 1.55
N THR A 88 10.60 1.52 2.27
CA THR A 88 10.70 1.68 3.72
C THR A 88 10.60 0.36 4.48
N GLU A 89 10.19 -0.74 3.82
CA GLU A 89 10.30 -2.09 4.37
C GLU A 89 11.58 -2.77 3.86
N GLY A 90 12.72 -2.51 4.49
CA GLY A 90 13.91 -3.30 4.28
C GLY A 90 13.66 -4.79 4.61
N PRO A 91 14.40 -5.73 4.01
CA PRO A 91 14.27 -7.15 4.32
C PRO A 91 14.42 -7.45 5.82
N ASP A 92 15.04 -6.54 6.57
CA ASP A 92 15.25 -6.61 8.02
C ASP A 92 14.13 -6.04 8.88
N ASP A 93 13.10 -5.40 8.31
CA ASP A 93 12.00 -4.80 9.08
C ASP A 93 11.09 -5.84 9.72
N TRP A 94 11.09 -7.05 9.20
CA TRP A 94 10.33 -8.17 9.72
C TRP A 94 11.25 -9.25 10.28
N VAL A 95 11.18 -9.46 11.57
CA VAL A 95 11.97 -10.45 12.28
C VAL A 95 11.11 -11.66 12.62
N ARG A 96 11.61 -12.87 12.32
CA ARG A 96 10.98 -14.11 12.75
C ARG A 96 10.97 -14.19 14.28
N ILE A 97 9.80 -14.33 14.86
CA ILE A 97 9.66 -14.51 16.30
C ILE A 97 10.04 -15.95 16.67
N LYS A 98 11.08 -16.13 17.48
CA LYS A 98 11.44 -17.42 18.08
C LYS A 98 10.84 -17.48 19.47
N VAL A 99 10.45 -18.68 19.92
CA VAL A 99 9.86 -18.89 21.27
C VAL A 99 10.75 -18.34 22.39
N ARG A 100 12.08 -18.40 22.21
CA ARG A 100 13.04 -17.83 23.18
C ARG A 100 12.96 -16.30 23.25
N ASP A 101 12.66 -15.64 22.13
CA ASP A 101 12.61 -14.18 22.05
C ASP A 101 11.31 -13.66 22.72
N ILE A 102 10.23 -14.43 22.66
CA ILE A 102 8.98 -14.13 23.34
C ILE A 102 9.16 -14.11 24.87
N LYS A 103 9.99 -15.02 25.42
CA LYS A 103 10.26 -15.08 26.85
C LYS A 103 10.95 -13.83 27.42
N HIS A 104 11.69 -13.11 26.59
CA HIS A 104 12.36 -11.86 27.00
C HIS A 104 11.49 -10.62 26.77
N LEU A 105 10.48 -10.73 25.90
CA LEU A 105 9.62 -9.61 25.50
C LEU A 105 8.29 -9.59 26.28
N ILE A 106 7.82 -10.74 26.73
CA ILE A 106 6.54 -10.87 27.44
C ILE A 106 6.76 -11.86 28.60
N PRO A 107 6.40 -11.51 29.85
CA PRO A 107 6.41 -12.44 30.96
C PRO A 107 5.62 -13.70 30.59
N MET A 108 6.18 -14.90 30.94
CA MET A 108 5.65 -16.19 30.46
C MET A 108 4.17 -16.45 30.83
N GLY A 109 3.61 -15.72 31.80
CA GLY A 109 2.18 -15.77 32.15
C GLY A 109 1.27 -14.94 31.26
N ASP A 110 1.81 -13.99 30.47
CA ASP A 110 1.04 -13.00 29.70
C ASP A 110 0.98 -13.31 28.19
N VAL A 111 1.59 -14.40 27.72
CA VAL A 111 1.48 -14.82 26.31
C VAL A 111 0.09 -15.39 26.06
N GLN A 112 -0.88 -14.50 25.87
CA GLN A 112 -2.26 -14.89 25.59
C GLN A 112 -2.53 -14.83 24.09
N PRO A 113 -3.27 -15.79 23.51
CA PRO A 113 -3.64 -15.81 22.10
C PRO A 113 -4.32 -14.50 21.65
N ARG A 114 -5.04 -13.82 22.56
CA ARG A 114 -5.68 -12.53 22.30
C ARG A 114 -4.68 -11.41 21.97
N LEU A 115 -3.50 -11.38 22.60
CA LEU A 115 -2.47 -10.38 22.34
C LEU A 115 -1.86 -10.57 20.95
N LEU A 116 -1.63 -11.82 20.56
CA LEU A 116 -1.15 -12.13 19.22
C LEU A 116 -2.17 -11.68 18.15
N LEU A 117 -3.45 -11.97 18.35
CA LEU A 117 -4.51 -11.54 17.45
C LEU A 117 -4.60 -10.00 17.37
N ARG A 118 -4.45 -9.30 18.50
CA ARG A 118 -4.40 -7.82 18.50
C ARG A 118 -3.19 -7.31 17.74
N ALA A 119 -2.01 -7.85 17.99
CA ALA A 119 -0.79 -7.49 17.28
C ALA A 119 -0.90 -7.72 15.76
N MET A 120 -1.56 -8.81 15.34
CA MET A 120 -1.85 -9.06 13.92
C MET A 120 -2.81 -8.02 13.33
N ARG A 121 -3.88 -7.66 14.04
CA ARG A 121 -4.83 -6.61 13.58
C ARG A 121 -4.17 -5.25 13.45
N LEU A 122 -3.21 -4.95 14.31
CA LEU A 122 -2.42 -3.71 14.26
C LEU A 122 -1.31 -3.73 13.20
N GLY A 123 -1.12 -4.86 12.48
CA GLY A 123 -0.05 -5.01 11.51
C GLY A 123 1.35 -5.09 12.12
N LEU A 124 1.45 -5.35 13.43
CA LEU A 124 2.73 -5.51 14.14
C LEU A 124 3.30 -6.92 13.96
N VAL A 125 2.43 -7.90 13.71
CA VAL A 125 2.78 -9.30 13.48
C VAL A 125 2.08 -9.79 12.23
N ARG A 126 2.79 -10.57 11.42
CA ARG A 126 2.24 -11.30 10.27
C ARG A 126 2.70 -12.75 10.27
N TRP A 127 1.91 -13.62 9.66
CA TRP A 127 2.27 -15.02 9.46
C TRP A 127 2.89 -15.19 8.09
N LYS A 128 4.11 -15.72 8.00
CA LYS A 128 4.81 -15.95 6.74
C LYS A 128 5.60 -17.25 6.82
N TYR A 129 5.47 -18.11 5.81
CA TYR A 129 6.15 -19.42 5.72
C TYR A 129 5.99 -20.30 6.99
N GLY A 130 4.78 -20.35 7.56
CA GLY A 130 4.48 -21.14 8.76
C GLY A 130 5.02 -20.58 10.08
N TRP A 131 5.56 -19.34 10.10
CA TRP A 131 6.14 -18.71 11.27
C TRP A 131 5.62 -17.28 11.47
N PRO A 132 5.42 -16.86 12.74
CA PRO A 132 5.12 -15.47 13.03
C PRO A 132 6.35 -14.59 12.82
N HIS A 133 6.14 -13.46 12.18
CA HIS A 133 7.13 -12.39 11.99
C HIS A 133 6.57 -11.12 12.59
N ALA A 134 7.39 -10.37 13.32
CA ALA A 134 7.01 -9.08 13.88
C ALA A 134 7.83 -7.95 13.26
N ARG A 135 7.27 -6.75 13.27
CA ARG A 135 8.00 -5.53 12.94
C ARG A 135 9.14 -5.34 13.94
N ARG A 136 10.37 -5.12 13.46
CA ARG A 136 11.55 -4.92 14.31
C ARG A 136 11.34 -3.81 15.34
N TRP A 137 10.90 -2.63 14.88
CA TRP A 137 10.66 -1.50 15.76
C TRP A 137 9.62 -1.79 16.85
N ALA A 138 8.57 -2.57 16.52
CA ALA A 138 7.55 -2.94 17.49
C ALA A 138 8.08 -3.92 18.56
N LEU A 139 8.96 -4.85 18.17
CA LEU A 139 9.66 -5.73 19.10
C LEU A 139 10.57 -4.93 20.04
N GLU A 140 11.33 -3.98 19.51
CA GLU A 140 12.24 -3.15 20.29
C GLU A 140 11.48 -2.24 21.27
N ALA A 141 10.43 -1.55 20.80
CA ALA A 141 9.60 -0.70 21.65
C ALA A 141 8.86 -1.51 22.72
N GLY A 142 8.21 -2.63 22.31
CA GLY A 142 7.52 -3.53 23.22
C GLY A 142 8.46 -4.15 24.27
N GLY A 143 9.66 -4.54 23.85
CA GLY A 143 10.68 -5.09 24.76
C GLY A 143 11.17 -4.08 25.80
N ARG A 144 11.37 -2.82 25.41
CA ARG A 144 11.71 -1.73 26.36
C ARG A 144 10.60 -1.50 27.38
N LEU A 145 9.32 -1.44 26.92
CA LEU A 145 8.19 -1.25 27.82
C LEU A 145 7.99 -2.45 28.77
N ALA A 146 8.17 -3.68 28.28
CA ALA A 146 8.17 -4.88 29.12
C ALA A 146 9.28 -4.85 30.17
N GLY A 147 10.48 -4.38 29.82
CA GLY A 147 11.58 -4.17 30.76
C GLY A 147 11.24 -3.16 31.88
N LEU A 148 10.38 -2.20 31.61
CA LEU A 148 9.82 -1.27 32.58
C LEU A 148 8.60 -1.83 33.34
N ARG A 149 8.26 -3.10 33.14
CA ARG A 149 7.12 -3.81 33.75
C ARG A 149 5.75 -3.19 33.41
N VAL A 150 5.62 -2.57 32.25
CA VAL A 150 4.33 -2.09 31.75
C VAL A 150 3.49 -3.30 31.35
N PRO A 151 2.23 -3.43 31.81
CA PRO A 151 1.36 -4.54 31.44
C PRO A 151 1.17 -4.65 29.93
N SER A 152 1.17 -5.86 29.39
CA SER A 152 1.09 -6.11 27.94
C SER A 152 -0.20 -5.58 27.31
N ASP A 153 -1.31 -5.60 28.05
CA ASP A 153 -2.58 -5.01 27.58
C ASP A 153 -2.49 -3.49 27.43
N ASP A 154 -1.85 -2.78 28.37
CA ASP A 154 -1.65 -1.32 28.32
C ASP A 154 -0.74 -0.94 27.14
N VAL A 155 0.30 -1.76 26.87
CA VAL A 155 1.14 -1.60 25.68
C VAL A 155 0.32 -1.73 24.42
N MET A 156 -0.53 -2.78 24.31
CA MET A 156 -1.38 -2.97 23.14
C MET A 156 -2.43 -1.86 22.97
N ASP A 157 -2.96 -1.34 24.06
CA ASP A 157 -3.90 -0.21 24.04
C ASP A 157 -3.20 1.05 23.54
N SER A 158 -1.98 1.30 23.98
CA SER A 158 -1.16 2.41 23.52
C SER A 158 -0.83 2.30 22.03
N PHE A 159 -0.44 1.13 21.56
CA PHE A 159 -0.24 0.91 20.11
C PHE A 159 -1.52 1.05 19.30
N THR A 160 -2.67 0.68 19.84
CA THR A 160 -3.97 0.86 19.18
C THR A 160 -4.28 2.34 19.01
N ARG A 161 -4.12 3.15 20.08
CA ARG A 161 -4.30 4.61 20.02
C ARG A 161 -3.30 5.26 19.06
N LEU A 162 -2.04 4.87 19.13
CA LEU A 162 -1.00 5.36 18.23
C LEU A 162 -1.37 5.06 16.76
N ARG A 163 -1.78 3.83 16.46
CA ARG A 163 -2.18 3.44 15.09
C ARG A 163 -3.34 4.29 14.59
N THR A 164 -4.37 4.47 15.42
CA THR A 164 -5.53 5.30 15.05
C THR A 164 -5.13 6.75 14.76
N ALA A 165 -4.27 7.33 15.59
CA ALA A 165 -3.80 8.69 15.40
C ALA A 165 -2.93 8.82 14.14
N THR A 166 -2.00 7.89 13.92
CA THR A 166 -1.13 7.92 12.74
C THR A 166 -1.90 7.65 11.44
N ASP A 167 -2.91 6.78 11.44
CA ASP A 167 -3.78 6.57 10.28
C ASP A 167 -4.56 7.86 9.92
N ALA A 168 -5.04 8.61 10.91
CA ALA A 168 -5.69 9.91 10.68
C ALA A 168 -4.72 10.92 10.06
N ILE A 169 -3.52 11.06 10.63
CA ILE A 169 -2.46 11.95 10.11
C ILE A 169 -2.08 11.55 8.68
N ALA A 170 -1.84 10.26 8.41
CA ALA A 170 -1.50 9.78 7.08
C ALA A 170 -2.59 10.12 6.05
N ASN A 171 -3.87 9.96 6.41
CA ASN A 171 -4.98 10.34 5.55
C ASN A 171 -5.03 11.86 5.29
N ASP A 172 -4.65 12.70 6.26
CA ASP A 172 -4.57 14.15 6.07
C ASP A 172 -3.46 14.52 5.08
N PHE A 173 -2.28 13.90 5.17
CA PHE A 173 -1.19 14.10 4.21
C PHE A 173 -1.56 13.62 2.81
N VAL A 174 -2.24 12.47 2.68
CA VAL A 174 -2.73 11.99 1.38
C VAL A 174 -3.72 12.98 0.77
N ARG A 175 -4.67 13.49 1.55
CA ARG A 175 -5.62 14.51 1.08
C ARG A 175 -4.94 15.82 0.68
N LEU A 176 -3.93 16.25 1.43
CA LEU A 176 -3.10 17.41 1.08
C LEU A 176 -2.41 17.20 -0.26
N PHE A 177 -1.79 16.03 -0.46
CA PHE A 177 -1.17 15.66 -1.73
C PHE A 177 -2.18 15.70 -2.88
N GLU A 178 -3.34 15.06 -2.72
CA GLU A 178 -4.38 15.01 -3.75
C GLU A 178 -4.88 16.40 -4.13
N ARG A 179 -5.00 17.31 -3.18
CA ARG A 179 -5.52 18.66 -3.41
C ARG A 179 -4.49 19.58 -4.04
N GLU A 180 -3.25 19.61 -3.53
CA GLU A 180 -2.26 20.62 -3.89
C GLU A 180 -1.35 20.19 -5.06
N PHE A 181 -0.96 18.94 -5.09
CA PHE A 181 0.06 18.47 -6.04
C PHE A 181 -0.53 17.68 -7.21
N TRP A 182 -1.62 16.96 -6.97
CA TRP A 182 -2.22 16.11 -7.99
C TRP A 182 -2.67 16.87 -9.24
N PRO A 183 -3.32 18.07 -9.18
CA PRO A 183 -3.73 18.80 -10.37
C PRO A 183 -2.56 19.23 -11.27
N GLU A 184 -1.39 19.48 -10.70
CA GLU A 184 -0.19 19.84 -11.46
C GLU A 184 0.43 18.62 -12.13
N LEU A 185 0.52 17.50 -11.41
CA LEU A 185 0.98 16.22 -11.96
C LEU A 185 0.06 15.74 -13.10
N ALA A 186 -1.24 15.92 -12.95
CA ALA A 186 -2.23 15.59 -13.98
C ALA A 186 -2.07 16.44 -15.25
N ARG A 187 -1.70 17.71 -15.13
CA ARG A 187 -1.44 18.58 -16.29
C ARG A 187 -0.18 18.17 -17.09
N LYS A 188 0.79 17.57 -16.41
CA LYS A 188 2.00 16.99 -17.03
C LYS A 188 1.81 15.55 -17.51
N ALA A 189 0.56 15.11 -17.69
CA ALA A 189 0.17 13.76 -18.12
C ALA A 189 0.54 13.48 -19.58
N GLY A 190 1.77 13.34 -19.89
CA GLY A 190 2.35 13.09 -21.22
C GLY A 190 3.87 13.04 -21.16
N ASP A 191 4.41 13.36 -19.98
CA ASP A 191 5.83 13.27 -19.71
C ASP A 191 6.18 11.79 -19.41
N ASP A 192 7.17 11.25 -20.12
CA ASP A 192 7.68 9.88 -19.90
C ASP A 192 8.23 9.68 -18.48
N ASN A 193 8.53 10.78 -17.77
CA ASN A 193 9.04 10.80 -16.40
C ASN A 193 7.94 11.04 -15.34
N GLN A 194 6.65 11.00 -15.70
CA GLN A 194 5.57 11.31 -14.74
C GLN A 194 5.64 10.46 -13.47
N LEU A 195 5.88 9.16 -13.60
CA LEU A 195 5.92 8.25 -12.46
C LEU A 195 7.12 8.54 -11.54
N GLU A 196 8.27 8.89 -12.12
CA GLU A 196 9.48 9.28 -11.37
C GLU A 196 9.25 10.58 -10.60
N ASN A 197 8.60 11.56 -11.22
CA ASN A 197 8.23 12.80 -10.54
C ASN A 197 7.26 12.56 -9.38
N VAL A 198 6.28 11.64 -9.55
CA VAL A 198 5.37 11.24 -8.47
C VAL A 198 6.14 10.54 -7.35
N ARG A 199 7.08 9.64 -7.68
CA ARG A 199 7.94 8.95 -6.70
C ARG A 199 8.74 9.95 -5.87
N ALA A 200 9.46 10.85 -6.53
CA ALA A 200 10.30 11.86 -5.86
C ALA A 200 9.48 12.71 -4.89
N LEU A 201 8.29 13.16 -5.33
CA LEU A 201 7.40 13.96 -4.50
C LEU A 201 6.84 13.17 -3.31
N LEU A 202 6.47 11.90 -3.50
CA LEU A 202 5.97 11.03 -2.42
C LEU A 202 7.06 10.75 -1.38
N VAL A 203 8.31 10.54 -1.79
CA VAL A 203 9.46 10.39 -0.88
C VAL A 203 9.64 11.65 -0.04
N GLU A 204 9.62 12.82 -0.67
CA GLU A 204 9.75 14.12 0.02
C GLU A 204 8.61 14.35 1.02
N LEU A 205 7.37 14.06 0.61
CA LEU A 205 6.20 14.19 1.48
C LEU A 205 6.24 13.21 2.66
N THR A 206 6.68 11.98 2.43
CA THR A 206 6.83 10.98 3.50
C THR A 206 7.86 11.45 4.53
N TYR A 207 9.02 11.91 4.08
CA TYR A 207 10.06 12.46 4.96
C TYR A 207 9.57 13.68 5.75
N THR A 208 8.84 14.57 5.08
CA THR A 208 8.26 15.76 5.71
C THR A 208 7.22 15.38 6.77
N ALA A 209 6.34 14.40 6.46
CA ALA A 209 5.35 13.90 7.41
C ALA A 209 5.99 13.27 8.65
N GLU A 210 7.00 12.41 8.45
CA GLU A 210 7.75 11.79 9.54
C GLU A 210 8.42 12.84 10.44
N THR A 211 9.05 13.84 9.85
CA THR A 211 9.70 14.92 10.58
C THR A 211 8.70 15.73 11.41
N ALA A 212 7.56 16.08 10.81
CA ALA A 212 6.49 16.81 11.50
C ALA A 212 5.90 16.00 12.66
N VAL A 213 5.58 14.72 12.44
CA VAL A 213 5.02 13.84 13.47
C VAL A 213 5.99 13.67 14.64
N VAL A 214 7.27 13.41 14.37
CA VAL A 214 8.29 13.24 15.43
C VAL A 214 8.50 14.55 16.20
N GLY A 215 8.54 15.69 15.51
CA GLY A 215 8.68 17.01 16.13
C GLY A 215 7.50 17.32 17.07
N THR A 216 6.29 17.23 16.55
CA THR A 216 5.05 17.48 17.32
C THR A 216 4.90 16.51 18.51
N LEU A 217 5.23 15.22 18.32
CA LEU A 217 5.19 14.25 19.41
C LEU A 217 6.16 14.63 20.55
N ARG A 218 7.37 15.06 20.22
CA ARG A 218 8.36 15.50 21.23
C ARG A 218 7.86 16.71 22.03
N GLU A 219 7.25 17.68 21.34
CA GLU A 219 6.65 18.86 21.99
C GLU A 219 5.49 18.44 22.89
N SER A 220 4.55 17.63 22.39
CA SER A 220 3.41 17.15 23.18
C SER A 220 3.83 16.36 24.43
N ILE A 221 4.90 15.56 24.35
CA ILE A 221 5.44 14.84 25.51
C ILE A 221 5.99 15.83 26.54
N ARG A 222 6.68 16.90 26.10
CA ARG A 222 7.21 17.92 26.99
C ARG A 222 6.08 18.65 27.72
N ASP A 223 5.08 19.11 26.94
CA ASP A 223 3.95 19.86 27.49
C ASP A 223 3.11 19.02 28.48
N ALA A 224 3.01 17.71 28.23
CA ALA A 224 2.26 16.79 29.12
C ALA A 224 3.08 16.42 30.40
N ALA A 225 4.38 16.72 30.44
CA ALA A 225 5.25 16.43 31.57
C ALA A 225 5.43 17.65 32.50
N GLU A 226 4.97 18.83 32.11
CA GLU A 226 4.90 20.06 32.91
C GLU A 226 3.62 20.12 33.74
#